data_ed7709239fb016c098bf8f0a246b1287
#
_entry.id   ed7709239fb016c098bf8f0a246b1287
#
_cell.length_a   1.000
_cell.length_b   1.000
_cell.length_c   1.000
_cell.angle_alpha   90.00
_cell.angle_beta   90.00
_cell.angle_gamma   90.00
#
_symmetry.space_group_name_H-M   'P 1'
#
loop_
_entity.id
_entity.type
_entity.pdbx_description
1 polymer ?
#
loop_
_entity_poly.entity_id
_entity_poly.type
_entity_poly.pdbx_seq_one_letter_code
_entity_poly.pdbx_strand_id
1 'polypeptide(L)'
;MKKCAEFTEKVETIFDYLFNEHDFVLVFTREETKRSGYCLLGLQNAVCRIVIYKTWSEGNLWIGPLNAAFDWALEGFYSGGALLMFILKQDFQLPDFKEFHSTEIQLQNLSDLLKPNVEELLDLFKE
;
A
#
# COMPACT_ATOMS: atom_id res chain seq x y z
N MET A 1 5.25 18.94 -2.30
CA MET A 1 4.92 18.41 -3.62
C MET A 1 6.04 17.61 -4.23
N LYS A 2 7.26 18.10 -4.24
CA LYS A 2 8.38 17.34 -4.79
C LYS A 2 8.62 16.03 -4.06
N LYS A 3 8.45 16.00 -2.73
CA LYS A 3 8.68 14.79 -1.94
C LYS A 3 7.69 13.68 -2.26
N CYS A 4 6.44 14.01 -2.52
CA CYS A 4 5.45 13.01 -2.88
C CYS A 4 5.59 12.56 -4.34
N ALA A 5 6.15 13.39 -5.22
CA ALA A 5 6.47 12.97 -6.58
C ALA A 5 7.55 11.89 -6.57
N GLU A 6 8.59 12.06 -5.76
CA GLU A 6 9.63 11.05 -5.61
C GLU A 6 9.07 9.75 -5.01
N PHE A 7 8.21 9.87 -4.00
CA PHE A 7 7.55 8.72 -3.41
C PHE A 7 6.70 7.99 -4.43
N THR A 8 5.95 8.74 -5.26
CA THR A 8 5.14 8.14 -6.31
C THR A 8 5.98 7.32 -7.27
N GLU A 9 7.12 7.85 -7.71
CA GLU A 9 8.03 7.13 -8.60
C GLU A 9 8.55 5.84 -7.97
N LYS A 10 8.89 5.88 -6.69
CA LYS A 10 9.36 4.69 -5.97
C LYS A 10 8.27 3.65 -5.86
N VAL A 11 7.04 4.06 -5.55
CA VAL A 11 5.90 3.16 -5.48
C VAL A 11 5.64 2.51 -6.83
N GLU A 12 5.69 3.27 -7.91
CA GLU A 12 5.51 2.72 -9.26
C GLU A 12 6.57 1.70 -9.62
N THR A 13 7.77 1.83 -9.07
CA THR A 13 8.85 0.86 -9.27
C THR A 13 8.67 -0.36 -8.37
N ILE A 14 8.44 -0.16 -7.08
CA ILE A 14 8.32 -1.24 -6.09
C ILE A 14 7.10 -2.11 -6.37
N PHE A 15 5.99 -1.50 -6.75
CA PHE A 15 4.72 -2.18 -7.00
C PHE A 15 4.33 -2.17 -8.47
N ASP A 16 5.30 -2.23 -9.37
CA ASP A 16 5.06 -2.13 -10.81
C ASP A 16 4.03 -3.15 -11.32
N TYR A 17 4.01 -4.34 -10.75
CA TYR A 17 3.07 -5.39 -11.13
C TYR A 17 1.62 -5.00 -10.87
N LEU A 18 1.35 -4.14 -9.88
CA LEU A 18 -0.02 -3.67 -9.66
C LEU A 18 -0.52 -2.86 -10.85
N PHE A 19 0.34 -2.03 -11.42
CA PHE A 19 -0.01 -1.21 -12.59
C PHE A 19 -0.01 -2.01 -13.89
N ASN A 20 0.98 -2.86 -14.06
CA ASN A 20 1.21 -3.55 -15.34
C ASN A 20 0.42 -4.85 -15.49
N GLU A 21 0.12 -5.54 -14.39
CA GLU A 21 -0.52 -6.85 -14.42
C GLU A 21 -1.92 -6.88 -13.82
N HIS A 22 -2.27 -5.90 -13.00
CA HIS A 22 -3.55 -5.90 -12.27
C HIS A 22 -4.38 -4.65 -12.51
N ASP A 23 -3.99 -3.84 -13.49
CA ASP A 23 -4.77 -2.70 -13.99
C ASP A 23 -5.04 -1.60 -12.95
N PHE A 24 -4.19 -1.49 -11.93
CA PHE A 24 -4.31 -0.38 -10.99
C PHE A 24 -3.84 0.91 -11.63
N VAL A 25 -4.52 2.00 -11.30
CA VAL A 25 -4.13 3.34 -11.70
C VAL A 25 -4.09 4.23 -10.47
N LEU A 26 -3.22 5.21 -10.49
CA LEU A 26 -3.15 6.21 -9.44
C LEU A 26 -4.30 7.19 -9.62
N VAL A 27 -5.20 7.27 -8.63
CA VAL A 27 -6.39 8.14 -8.71
C VAL A 27 -6.41 9.19 -7.61
N PHE A 28 -5.52 9.13 -6.64
CA PHE A 28 -5.55 10.03 -5.50
C PHE A 28 -4.15 10.21 -4.93
N THR A 29 -3.78 11.44 -4.65
CA THR A 29 -2.55 11.76 -3.93
C THR A 29 -2.84 12.79 -2.87
N ARG A 30 -2.22 12.64 -1.72
CA ARG A 30 -2.36 13.60 -0.64
C ARG A 30 -1.02 13.79 0.07
N GLU A 31 -0.62 15.04 0.22
CA GLU A 31 0.55 15.42 0.96
C GLU A 31 0.11 16.13 2.24
N GLU A 32 0.68 15.72 3.37
CA GLU A 32 0.38 16.38 4.63
C GLU A 32 1.36 17.54 4.81
N THR A 33 0.84 18.76 4.67
CA THR A 33 1.68 19.95 4.70
C THR A 33 2.25 20.26 6.08
N LYS A 34 1.53 19.87 7.14
CA LYS A 34 1.99 20.12 8.52
C LYS A 34 3.05 19.13 8.97
N ARG A 35 3.18 17.99 8.27
CA ARG A 35 4.11 16.94 8.61
C ARG A 35 4.91 16.60 7.36
N SER A 36 6.03 17.25 7.22
CA SER A 36 6.90 17.11 6.06
C SER A 36 7.23 15.64 5.77
N GLY A 37 7.02 15.22 4.54
CA GLY A 37 7.35 13.88 4.12
C GLY A 37 6.22 12.86 4.23
N TYR A 38 5.05 13.25 4.73
CA TYR A 38 3.89 12.35 4.77
C TYR A 38 3.20 12.38 3.41
N CYS A 39 3.08 11.22 2.80
CA CYS A 39 2.43 11.07 1.49
C CYS A 39 1.48 9.89 1.51
N LEU A 40 0.29 10.06 0.93
CA LEU A 40 -0.69 9.01 0.78
C LEU A 40 -1.09 8.93 -0.69
N LEU A 41 -0.98 7.74 -1.26
CA LEU A 41 -1.36 7.47 -2.64
C LEU A 41 -2.56 6.53 -2.65
N GLY A 42 -3.54 6.83 -3.49
CA GLY A 42 -4.68 5.96 -3.70
C GLY A 42 -4.66 5.36 -5.09
N LEU A 43 -4.71 4.04 -5.15
CA LEU A 43 -4.76 3.28 -6.38
C LEU A 43 -6.12 2.60 -6.50
N GLN A 44 -6.58 2.39 -7.71
CA GLN A 44 -7.85 1.73 -7.95
C GLN A 44 -7.82 0.91 -9.23
N ASN A 45 -8.49 -0.23 -9.21
CA ASN A 45 -8.83 -0.97 -10.42
C ASN A 45 -10.33 -1.29 -10.37
N ALA A 46 -10.81 -2.22 -11.19
CA ALA A 46 -12.24 -2.55 -11.23
C ALA A 46 -12.72 -3.31 -9.98
N VAL A 47 -11.81 -3.81 -9.14
CA VAL A 47 -12.14 -4.71 -8.03
C VAL A 47 -12.05 -4.01 -6.67
N CYS A 48 -11.00 -3.22 -6.45
CA CYS A 48 -10.74 -2.67 -5.13
C CYS A 48 -9.90 -1.39 -5.17
N ARG A 49 -9.67 -0.83 -3.99
CA ARG A 49 -8.81 0.32 -3.79
C ARG A 49 -7.62 -0.07 -2.92
N ILE A 50 -6.48 0.52 -3.22
CA ILE A 50 -5.26 0.34 -2.43
C ILE A 50 -4.75 1.69 -1.99
N VAL A 51 -4.39 1.80 -0.71
CA VAL A 51 -3.69 2.97 -0.18
C VAL A 51 -2.25 2.55 0.11
N ILE A 52 -1.31 3.32 -0.42
CA ILE A 52 0.10 3.16 -0.11
C ILE A 52 0.56 4.50 0.46
N TYR A 53 1.13 4.47 1.66
CA TYR A 53 1.52 5.71 2.30
C TYR A 53 2.88 5.59 2.95
N LYS A 54 3.43 6.75 3.23
CA LYS A 54 4.60 6.84 4.10
C LYS A 54 4.42 7.98 5.08
N THR A 55 4.97 7.77 6.26
CA THR A 55 5.24 8.81 7.23
C THR A 55 6.76 8.94 7.32
N TRP A 56 7.27 9.67 8.30
CA TRP A 56 8.72 9.76 8.48
C TRP A 56 9.35 8.43 8.98
N SER A 57 8.55 7.52 9.51
CA SER A 57 9.04 6.25 10.07
C SER A 57 8.36 5.01 9.52
N GLU A 58 7.24 5.15 8.82
CA GLU A 58 6.44 4.01 8.39
C GLU A 58 6.12 4.07 6.90
N GLY A 59 6.28 2.94 6.22
CA GLY A 59 5.72 2.74 4.88
C GLY A 59 4.79 1.53 4.94
N ASN A 60 3.58 1.65 4.42
CA ASN A 60 2.60 0.56 4.50
C ASN A 60 1.60 0.61 3.35
N LEU A 61 0.88 -0.50 3.21
CA LEU A 61 -0.12 -0.68 2.17
C LEU A 61 -1.40 -1.23 2.80
N TRP A 62 -2.54 -0.66 2.43
CA TRP A 62 -3.86 -1.08 2.89
C TRP A 62 -4.77 -1.31 1.70
N ILE A 63 -5.68 -2.26 1.80
CA ILE A 63 -6.57 -2.66 0.72
C ILE A 63 -8.01 -2.58 1.19
N GLY A 64 -8.89 -2.03 0.36
CA GLY A 64 -10.30 -1.90 0.71
C GLY A 64 -11.21 -1.99 -0.51
N PRO A 65 -12.52 -2.03 -0.26
CA PRO A 65 -13.50 -2.07 -1.34
C PRO A 65 -13.57 -0.74 -2.09
N LEU A 66 -14.22 -0.75 -3.25
CA LEU A 66 -14.36 0.44 -4.10
C LEU A 66 -15.06 1.61 -3.43
N ASN A 67 -15.87 1.36 -2.40
CA ASN A 67 -16.57 2.43 -1.69
C ASN A 67 -15.81 2.98 -0.48
N ALA A 68 -14.62 2.45 -0.18
CA ALA A 68 -13.81 2.99 0.90
C ALA A 68 -13.16 4.30 0.46
N ALA A 69 -13.24 5.33 1.30
CA ALA A 69 -12.70 6.65 0.97
C ALA A 69 -11.21 6.73 1.23
N PHE A 70 -10.48 7.35 0.31
CA PHE A 70 -9.05 7.59 0.49
C PHE A 70 -8.85 8.68 1.54
N ASP A 71 -8.38 8.28 2.71
CA ASP A 71 -8.13 9.19 3.82
C ASP A 71 -7.11 8.57 4.77
N TRP A 72 -6.47 9.40 5.57
CA TRP A 72 -5.54 8.94 6.61
C TRP A 72 -6.23 8.09 7.69
N ALA A 73 -7.55 8.23 7.84
CA ALA A 73 -8.32 7.40 8.77
C ALA A 73 -8.37 5.94 8.36
N LEU A 74 -8.16 5.63 7.07
CA LEU A 74 -8.14 4.28 6.52
C LEU A 74 -9.41 3.47 6.85
N GLU A 75 -10.53 4.16 7.05
CA GLU A 75 -11.80 3.51 7.35
C GLU A 75 -12.25 2.66 6.18
N GLY A 76 -12.57 1.40 6.44
CA GLY A 76 -12.95 0.46 5.40
C GLY A 76 -11.79 -0.27 4.75
N PHE A 77 -10.55 0.10 5.06
CA PHE A 77 -9.37 -0.56 4.53
C PHE A 77 -8.82 -1.57 5.54
N TYR A 78 -8.15 -2.59 5.02
CA TYR A 78 -7.49 -3.63 5.80
C TYR A 78 -5.99 -3.58 5.53
N SER A 79 -5.19 -3.78 6.57
CA SER A 79 -3.74 -3.84 6.41
C SER A 79 -3.35 -4.95 5.45
N GLY A 80 -2.50 -4.63 4.47
CA GLY A 80 -2.00 -5.63 3.52
C GLY A 80 -1.29 -6.78 4.21
N GLY A 81 -0.51 -6.48 5.25
CA GLY A 81 0.15 -7.51 6.04
C GLY A 81 -0.82 -8.43 6.75
N ALA A 82 -1.88 -7.87 7.35
CA ALA A 82 -2.89 -8.67 8.04
C ALA A 82 -3.65 -9.59 7.06
N LEU A 83 -3.98 -9.07 5.88
CA LEU A 83 -4.65 -9.89 4.86
C LEU A 83 -3.75 -11.00 4.35
N LEU A 84 -2.46 -10.73 4.19
CA LEU A 84 -1.50 -11.75 3.78
C LEU A 84 -1.40 -12.85 4.82
N MET A 85 -1.35 -12.52 6.10
CA MET A 85 -1.35 -13.51 7.17
C MET A 85 -2.60 -14.39 7.12
N PHE A 86 -3.73 -13.77 6.86
CA PHE A 86 -5.01 -14.48 6.73
C PHE A 86 -5.00 -15.46 5.56
N ILE A 87 -4.53 -15.02 4.39
CA ILE A 87 -4.49 -15.85 3.19
C ILE A 87 -3.49 -16.99 3.33
N LEU A 88 -2.29 -16.70 3.82
CA LEU A 88 -1.23 -17.68 3.97
C LEU A 88 -1.44 -18.59 5.15
N LYS A 89 -2.38 -18.25 6.04
CA LYS A 89 -2.69 -19.02 7.25
C LYS A 89 -1.47 -19.22 8.13
N GLN A 90 -0.61 -18.22 8.18
CA GLN A 90 0.59 -18.26 9.00
C GLN A 90 0.95 -16.85 9.44
N ASP A 91 1.54 -16.76 10.63
CA ASP A 91 2.08 -15.51 11.10
C ASP A 91 3.48 -15.32 10.54
N PHE A 92 3.79 -14.09 10.18
CA PHE A 92 5.15 -13.69 9.84
C PHE A 92 5.37 -12.30 10.40
N GLN A 93 6.62 -11.95 10.61
CA GLN A 93 6.95 -10.65 11.15
C GLN A 93 7.38 -9.73 10.01
N LEU A 94 6.69 -8.60 9.92
CA LEU A 94 7.15 -7.50 9.09
C LEU A 94 8.28 -6.79 9.84
N PRO A 95 9.19 -6.12 9.11
CA PRO A 95 10.27 -5.41 9.77
C PRO A 95 9.74 -4.45 10.83
N ASP A 96 10.35 -4.50 12.03
CA ASP A 96 9.97 -3.65 13.14
C ASP A 96 10.49 -2.23 12.88
N PHE A 97 9.68 -1.25 13.18
CA PHE A 97 10.07 0.16 13.07
C PHE A 97 11.28 0.49 13.93
N LYS A 98 11.48 -0.24 15.01
CA LYS A 98 12.60 -0.06 15.93
C LYS A 98 13.95 -0.40 15.31
N GLU A 99 13.97 -1.11 14.19
CA GLU A 99 15.21 -1.49 13.52
C GLU A 99 15.67 -0.47 12.49
N PHE A 100 15.08 0.71 12.48
CA PHE A 100 15.46 1.82 11.61
C PHE A 100 15.47 1.50 10.11
N HIS A 101 14.58 0.61 9.69
CA HIS A 101 14.40 0.38 8.26
C HIS A 101 13.76 1.61 7.62
N SER A 102 14.26 2.00 6.45
CA SER A 102 13.64 3.08 5.71
C SER A 102 12.22 2.68 5.28
N THR A 103 11.37 3.68 5.04
CA THR A 103 10.02 3.42 4.54
C THR A 103 10.06 2.65 3.22
N GLU A 104 11.08 2.91 2.40
CA GLU A 104 11.26 2.21 1.12
C GLU A 104 11.55 0.73 1.33
N ILE A 105 12.40 0.37 2.30
CA ILE A 105 12.68 -1.03 2.62
C ILE A 105 11.44 -1.72 3.14
N GLN A 106 10.66 -1.05 4.00
CA GLN A 106 9.40 -1.59 4.51
C GLN A 106 8.44 -1.91 3.36
N LEU A 107 8.29 -0.98 2.41
CA LEU A 107 7.43 -1.19 1.26
C LEU A 107 7.93 -2.29 0.36
N GLN A 108 9.25 -2.38 0.15
CA GLN A 108 9.83 -3.43 -0.68
C GLN A 108 9.59 -4.80 -0.07
N ASN A 109 9.77 -4.95 1.24
CA ASN A 109 9.50 -6.22 1.93
C ASN A 109 8.03 -6.61 1.81
N LEU A 110 7.14 -5.65 1.97
CA LEU A 110 5.71 -5.90 1.83
C LEU A 110 5.37 -6.28 0.39
N SER A 111 5.96 -5.60 -0.59
CA SER A 111 5.75 -5.89 -2.00
C SER A 111 6.22 -7.30 -2.36
N ASP A 112 7.36 -7.73 -1.82
CA ASP A 112 7.88 -9.08 -2.08
C ASP A 112 6.92 -10.17 -1.59
N LEU A 113 6.25 -9.92 -0.47
CA LEU A 113 5.24 -10.84 0.05
C LEU A 113 3.92 -10.75 -0.73
N LEU A 114 3.58 -9.57 -1.17
CA LEU A 114 2.31 -9.31 -1.86
C LEU A 114 2.30 -9.89 -3.27
N LYS A 115 3.39 -9.73 -4.01
CA LYS A 115 3.44 -10.04 -5.43
C LYS A 115 2.92 -11.43 -5.80
N PRO A 116 3.34 -12.52 -5.12
CA PRO A 116 2.82 -13.85 -5.47
C PRO A 116 1.39 -14.10 -4.99
N ASN A 117 0.81 -13.20 -4.20
CA ASN A 117 -0.49 -13.39 -3.56
C ASN A 117 -1.54 -12.38 -4.00
N VAL A 118 -1.25 -11.54 -4.99
CA VAL A 118 -2.17 -10.46 -5.38
C VAL A 118 -3.52 -11.01 -5.82
N GLU A 119 -3.56 -12.05 -6.63
CA GLU A 119 -4.81 -12.58 -7.13
C GLU A 119 -5.71 -13.09 -6.01
N GLU A 120 -5.15 -13.77 -5.02
CA GLU A 120 -5.92 -14.23 -3.87
C GLU A 120 -6.46 -13.07 -3.05
N LEU A 121 -5.67 -12.00 -2.90
CA LEU A 121 -6.11 -10.80 -2.22
C LEU A 121 -7.26 -10.13 -2.96
N LEU A 122 -7.13 -10.01 -4.28
CA LEU A 122 -8.19 -9.40 -5.10
C LEU A 122 -9.50 -10.20 -5.02
N ASP A 123 -9.39 -11.52 -4.94
CA ASP A 123 -10.58 -12.39 -4.83
C ASP A 123 -11.40 -12.10 -3.57
N LEU A 124 -10.77 -11.60 -2.50
CA LEU A 124 -11.49 -11.22 -1.29
C LEU A 124 -12.44 -10.05 -1.51
N PHE A 125 -12.21 -9.24 -2.53
CA PHE A 125 -13.01 -8.05 -2.82
C PHE A 125 -13.91 -8.22 -4.05
N LYS A 126 -13.84 -9.33 -4.73
CA LYS A 126 -14.74 -9.63 -5.84
C LYS A 126 -16.11 -10.05 -5.30
N GLU A 127 -17.14 -9.57 -5.96
CA GLU A 127 -18.52 -9.92 -5.63
C GLU A 127 -19.00 -11.15 -6.38
#